data_529d1898fae357087558739466c5ef71
#
_entry.id   529d1898fae357087558739466c5ef71
#
_cell.length_a   1.000
_cell.length_b   1.000
_cell.length_c   1.000
_cell.angle_alpha   90.00
_cell.angle_beta   90.00
_cell.angle_gamma   90.00
#
_symmetry.space_group_name_H-M   'P 1'
#
loop_
_entity.id
_entity.type
_entity.pdbx_description
1 polymer ?
#
loop_
_entity_poly.entity_id
_entity_poly.type
_entity_poly.pdbx_seq_one_letter_code
_entity_poly.pdbx_strand_id
1 'polypeptide(L)'
;ALPILAHVQIGGQPFGIKFYSEGALVTKVRENSPADKAGMRVNDIIIGINNEKVKDNEVVRNKIEEYKNQTIKFTINRDYEIIDLNIKPENYNGNYTVGIWIKDSCAGIGTITYYDTNNNTFACLGHGICDKESTNLLPMAEGDICPAIIQSVDKAKSGYAGGLNGYFLDDEIGKAYYNSEYGLFCNKEIETSYKEYKVATKEEVKKGTAYIYTTVEGSNPKFYKVYIKPECHFFFDKMKEITIEVTDKELLKKTGGIVQGMSGSPIIQDGKLIGAVTHVFVNNPEKGYGILAETMIDESK
;
A
#
# COMPACT_ATOMS: atom_id res chain seq x y z
N ALA A 1 -4.62 10.50 -28.01
CA ALA A 1 -3.66 9.39 -28.05
C ALA A 1 -4.47 8.12 -28.35
N LEU A 2 -4.00 7.30 -29.29
CA LEU A 2 -4.59 5.97 -29.50
C LEU A 2 -4.33 5.15 -28.25
N PRO A 3 -5.32 4.39 -27.74
CA PRO A 3 -5.10 3.52 -26.60
C PRO A 3 -4.02 2.52 -26.97
N ILE A 4 -2.91 2.54 -26.26
CA ILE A 4 -1.88 1.51 -26.35
C ILE A 4 -2.55 0.23 -25.88
N LEU A 5 -2.74 -0.73 -26.79
CA LEU A 5 -3.23 -2.06 -26.48
C LEU A 5 -2.17 -2.78 -25.62
N ALA A 6 -2.12 -2.45 -24.35
CA ALA A 6 -1.18 -3.08 -23.44
C ALA A 6 -1.58 -4.55 -23.24
N HIS A 7 -0.61 -5.44 -23.37
CA HIS A 7 -0.71 -6.83 -22.95
C HIS A 7 0.18 -7.00 -21.74
N VAL A 8 -0.34 -7.63 -20.71
CA VAL A 8 0.36 -7.87 -19.46
C VAL A 8 0.13 -9.30 -18.99
N GLN A 9 1.05 -9.84 -18.23
CA GLN A 9 0.82 -11.09 -17.52
C GLN A 9 0.13 -10.78 -16.20
N ILE A 10 -0.94 -11.51 -15.84
CA ILE A 10 -1.65 -11.28 -14.58
C ILE A 10 -0.88 -11.88 -13.40
N GLY A 11 -0.93 -11.17 -12.27
CA GLY A 11 -0.37 -11.61 -11.01
C GLY A 11 -1.27 -12.56 -10.24
N GLY A 12 -1.81 -12.11 -9.11
CA GLY A 12 -2.66 -12.89 -8.20
C GLY A 12 -1.88 -13.56 -7.07
N GLN A 13 -0.54 -13.61 -7.17
CA GLN A 13 0.33 -14.14 -6.12
C GLN A 13 0.41 -13.16 -4.95
N PRO A 14 0.47 -13.67 -3.71
CA PRO A 14 0.73 -12.84 -2.55
C PRO A 14 2.20 -12.43 -2.51
N PHE A 15 2.43 -11.20 -2.10
CA PHE A 15 3.78 -10.70 -1.85
C PHE A 15 3.85 -10.06 -0.47
N GLY A 16 5.07 -10.03 0.09
CA GLY A 16 5.44 -9.24 1.23
C GLY A 16 6.20 -8.00 0.80
N ILE A 17 5.92 -6.88 1.43
CA ILE A 17 6.73 -5.68 1.30
C ILE A 17 7.41 -5.34 2.61
N LYS A 18 8.70 -5.01 2.52
CA LYS A 18 9.47 -4.29 3.55
C LYS A 18 9.68 -2.87 3.03
N PHE A 19 8.89 -1.96 3.55
CA PHE A 19 8.83 -0.57 3.09
C PHE A 19 9.58 0.33 4.07
N TYR A 20 10.45 1.20 3.56
CA TYR A 20 11.21 2.17 4.33
C TYR A 20 10.90 3.58 3.85
N SER A 21 10.61 4.50 4.78
CA SER A 21 10.34 5.90 4.47
C SER A 21 11.64 6.72 4.34
N GLU A 22 11.56 7.85 3.65
CA GLU A 22 12.64 8.83 3.61
C GLU A 22 12.74 9.60 4.94
N GLY A 23 13.30 8.98 5.98
CA GLY A 23 13.39 9.54 7.32
C GLY A 23 12.32 9.00 8.27
N ALA A 24 12.08 9.67 9.39
CA ALA A 24 11.12 9.25 10.41
C ALA A 24 9.81 10.05 10.31
N LEU A 25 8.72 9.39 9.92
CA LEU A 25 7.39 9.98 9.83
C LEU A 25 6.80 10.20 11.23
N VAL A 26 6.38 11.41 11.54
CA VAL A 26 5.66 11.76 12.77
C VAL A 26 4.20 11.30 12.65
N THR A 27 3.81 10.29 13.43
CA THR A 27 2.45 9.74 13.42
C THR A 27 1.56 10.33 14.52
N LYS A 28 2.18 10.85 15.60
CA LYS A 28 1.47 11.51 16.68
C LYS A 28 2.36 12.53 17.38
N VAL A 29 1.78 13.64 17.81
CA VAL A 29 2.42 14.65 18.66
C VAL A 29 1.63 14.76 19.95
N ARG A 30 2.32 14.69 21.10
CA ARG A 30 1.68 14.84 22.41
C ARG A 30 1.38 16.32 22.66
N GLU A 31 0.15 16.61 23.01
CA GLU A 31 -0.29 17.96 23.36
C GLU A 31 0.57 18.56 24.47
N ASN A 32 0.90 19.84 24.33
CA ASN A 32 1.76 20.62 25.23
C ASN A 32 3.21 20.09 25.40
N SER A 33 3.64 19.15 24.57
CA SER A 33 5.03 18.66 24.54
C SER A 33 6.02 19.67 23.96
N PRO A 34 7.33 19.45 24.11
CA PRO A 34 8.34 20.28 23.43
C PRO A 34 8.16 20.35 21.91
N ALA A 35 7.83 19.24 21.27
CA ALA A 35 7.60 19.18 19.83
C ALA A 35 6.35 19.99 19.41
N ASP A 36 5.25 19.85 20.14
CA ASP A 36 4.01 20.60 19.92
C ASP A 36 4.25 22.13 20.03
N LYS A 37 4.93 22.55 21.10
CA LYS A 37 5.29 23.97 21.30
C LYS A 37 6.23 24.53 20.23
N ALA A 38 7.05 23.68 19.62
CA ALA A 38 7.93 24.07 18.51
C ALA A 38 7.20 24.05 17.16
N GLY A 39 5.95 23.61 17.09
CA GLY A 39 5.15 23.57 15.89
C GLY A 39 5.35 22.30 15.02
N MET A 40 5.87 21.22 15.59
CA MET A 40 5.89 19.91 14.92
C MET A 40 4.46 19.36 14.78
N ARG A 41 4.17 18.70 13.67
CA ARG A 41 2.83 18.22 13.34
C ARG A 41 2.86 16.75 12.94
N VAL A 42 1.72 16.12 13.02
CA VAL A 42 1.50 14.81 12.37
C VAL A 42 1.72 14.96 10.87
N ASN A 43 2.35 13.96 10.26
CA ASN A 43 2.82 13.90 8.87
C ASN A 43 4.10 14.67 8.55
N ASP A 44 4.73 15.35 9.52
CA ASP A 44 6.10 15.83 9.33
C ASP A 44 7.04 14.63 9.17
N ILE A 45 7.98 14.72 8.24
CA ILE A 45 9.02 13.70 8.07
C ILE A 45 10.33 14.28 8.58
N ILE A 46 10.86 13.69 9.64
CA ILE A 46 12.16 14.09 10.19
C ILE A 46 13.26 13.54 9.27
N ILE A 47 13.91 14.42 8.53
CA ILE A 47 14.97 14.06 7.58
C ILE A 47 16.37 14.39 8.08
N GLY A 48 16.46 15.21 9.14
CA GLY A 48 17.75 15.61 9.74
C GLY A 48 17.64 16.01 11.21
N ILE A 49 18.73 15.79 11.93
CA ILE A 49 18.94 16.28 13.31
C ILE A 49 20.34 16.88 13.40
N ASN A 50 20.44 18.16 13.79
CA ASN A 50 21.72 18.90 13.91
C ASN A 50 22.61 18.76 12.67
N ASN A 51 22.00 18.85 11.47
CA ASN A 51 22.62 18.69 10.13
C ASN A 51 23.07 17.25 9.79
N GLU A 52 22.81 16.26 10.63
CA GLU A 52 23.01 14.84 10.31
C GLU A 52 21.74 14.24 9.72
N LYS A 53 21.88 13.43 8.67
CA LYS A 53 20.74 12.80 7.99
C LYS A 53 20.09 11.76 8.90
N VAL A 54 18.78 11.82 9.05
CA VAL A 54 17.97 10.78 9.70
C VAL A 54 17.60 9.73 8.68
N LYS A 55 17.91 8.47 8.97
CA LYS A 55 17.55 7.31 8.15
C LYS A 55 16.40 6.51 8.74
N ASP A 56 16.34 6.45 10.06
CA ASP A 56 15.42 5.59 10.81
C ASP A 56 15.07 6.17 12.19
N ASN A 57 14.17 5.51 12.88
CA ASN A 57 13.70 5.86 14.22
C ASN A 57 14.78 5.78 15.28
N GLU A 58 15.74 4.87 15.11
CA GLU A 58 16.81 4.65 16.08
C GLU A 58 17.74 5.87 16.15
N VAL A 59 18.08 6.44 14.98
CA VAL A 59 18.87 7.69 14.91
C VAL A 59 18.18 8.81 15.68
N VAL A 60 16.88 8.99 15.51
CA VAL A 60 16.10 10.03 16.21
C VAL A 60 16.14 9.81 17.73
N ARG A 61 15.89 8.58 18.18
CA ARG A 61 15.89 8.22 19.60
C ARG A 61 17.26 8.46 20.23
N ASN A 62 18.32 7.97 19.59
CA ASN A 62 19.69 8.09 20.09
C ASN A 62 20.12 9.56 20.19
N LYS A 63 19.75 10.40 19.23
CA LYS A 63 20.05 11.83 19.28
C LYS A 63 19.31 12.54 20.41
N ILE A 64 18.06 12.22 20.67
CA ILE A 64 17.31 12.78 21.81
C ILE A 64 17.98 12.42 23.15
N GLU A 65 18.42 11.17 23.31
CA GLU A 65 19.13 10.71 24.50
C GLU A 65 20.55 11.31 24.61
N GLU A 66 21.25 11.49 23.50
CA GLU A 66 22.59 12.11 23.46
C GLU A 66 22.55 13.57 23.93
N TYR A 67 21.62 14.35 23.38
CA TYR A 67 21.52 15.80 23.66
C TYR A 67 20.75 16.12 24.95
N LYS A 68 19.95 15.20 25.44
CA LYS A 68 19.19 15.35 26.70
C LYS A 68 18.42 16.68 26.77
N ASN A 69 18.78 17.57 27.68
CA ASN A 69 18.12 18.86 27.88
C ASN A 69 18.71 20.02 27.06
N GLN A 70 19.55 19.72 26.07
CA GLN A 70 20.06 20.72 25.13
C GLN A 70 19.07 20.88 23.95
N THR A 71 19.06 22.05 23.33
CA THR A 71 18.24 22.31 22.15
C THR A 71 18.78 21.53 20.96
N ILE A 72 17.91 20.82 20.28
CA ILE A 72 18.17 20.03 19.08
C ILE A 72 17.47 20.70 17.91
N LYS A 73 18.18 20.85 16.80
CA LYS A 73 17.59 21.30 15.55
C LYS A 73 17.08 20.09 14.77
N PHE A 74 15.76 19.99 14.60
CA PHE A 74 15.11 19.02 13.74
C PHE A 74 14.88 19.66 12.37
N THR A 75 15.38 19.05 11.32
CA THR A 75 15.05 19.39 9.93
C THR A 75 13.95 18.45 9.48
N ILE A 76 12.80 19.00 9.14
CA ILE A 76 11.63 18.25 8.69
C ILE A 76 11.26 18.60 7.24
N ASN A 77 10.65 17.64 6.55
CA ASN A 77 9.93 17.87 5.31
C ASN A 77 8.43 17.88 5.65
N ARG A 78 7.76 18.98 5.36
CA ARG A 78 6.31 19.18 5.49
C ARG A 78 5.75 19.64 4.16
N ASP A 79 4.92 18.85 3.52
CA ASP A 79 4.30 19.17 2.23
C ASP A 79 5.33 19.67 1.17
N TYR A 80 6.48 18.97 1.09
CA TYR A 80 7.65 19.29 0.25
C TYR A 80 8.42 20.56 0.66
N GLU A 81 8.09 21.19 1.77
CA GLU A 81 8.85 22.31 2.32
C GLU A 81 9.81 21.83 3.42
N ILE A 82 11.06 22.28 3.37
CA ILE A 82 12.07 21.98 4.38
C ILE A 82 12.01 23.03 5.48
N ILE A 83 11.76 22.59 6.71
CA ILE A 83 11.57 23.46 7.87
C ILE A 83 12.51 23.01 8.99
N ASP A 84 13.18 23.97 9.61
CA ASP A 84 13.99 23.71 10.81
C ASP A 84 13.20 24.08 12.07
N LEU A 85 13.09 23.13 13.00
CA LEU A 85 12.45 23.30 14.30
C LEU A 85 13.48 23.11 15.42
N ASN A 86 13.60 24.09 16.31
CA ASN A 86 14.47 24.00 17.48
C ASN A 86 13.67 23.48 18.68
N ILE A 87 14.01 22.28 19.15
CA ILE A 87 13.25 21.57 20.18
C ILE A 87 14.21 21.21 21.33
N LYS A 88 13.85 21.58 22.55
CA LYS A 88 14.56 21.17 23.75
C LYS A 88 13.83 20.00 24.38
N PRO A 89 14.39 18.78 24.42
CA PRO A 89 13.76 17.63 25.07
C PRO A 89 13.48 17.90 26.54
N GLU A 90 12.45 17.28 27.07
CA GLU A 90 12.11 17.28 28.50
C GLU A 90 12.31 15.89 29.11
N ASN A 91 12.56 15.83 30.41
CA ASN A 91 12.54 14.57 31.12
C ASN A 91 11.10 14.19 31.44
N TYR A 92 10.64 13.08 30.89
CA TYR A 92 9.31 12.55 31.13
C TYR A 92 9.42 11.11 31.62
N ASN A 93 9.03 10.85 32.88
CA ASN A 93 9.13 9.55 33.52
C ASN A 93 10.54 8.92 33.48
N GLY A 94 11.58 9.73 33.59
CA GLY A 94 12.98 9.27 33.63
C GLY A 94 13.68 9.22 32.26
N ASN A 95 12.98 9.39 31.17
CA ASN A 95 13.53 9.39 29.81
C ASN A 95 13.42 10.77 29.15
N TYR A 96 14.43 11.15 28.39
CA TYR A 96 14.35 12.36 27.59
C TYR A 96 13.48 12.14 26.35
N THR A 97 12.56 13.08 26.10
CA THR A 97 11.62 12.99 24.98
C THR A 97 11.26 14.38 24.45
N VAL A 98 10.90 14.45 23.19
CA VAL A 98 10.27 15.63 22.59
C VAL A 98 8.75 15.49 22.50
N GLY A 99 8.21 14.29 22.77
CA GLY A 99 6.77 14.02 22.81
C GLY A 99 6.18 13.70 21.45
N ILE A 100 6.89 12.92 20.64
CA ILE A 100 6.41 12.42 19.33
C ILE A 100 6.40 10.90 19.26
N TRP A 101 5.56 10.37 18.39
CA TRP A 101 5.62 8.99 17.91
C TRP A 101 6.04 9.03 16.44
N ILE A 102 6.96 8.16 16.07
CA ILE A 102 7.55 8.13 14.73
C ILE A 102 7.57 6.72 14.16
N LYS A 103 7.47 6.64 12.82
CA LYS A 103 7.64 5.42 12.03
C LYS A 103 8.64 5.67 10.90
N ASP A 104 9.45 4.66 10.59
CA ASP A 104 10.42 4.65 9.49
C ASP A 104 10.19 3.49 8.53
N SER A 105 9.39 2.51 8.93
CA SER A 105 9.18 1.30 8.15
C SER A 105 7.79 0.71 8.39
N CYS A 106 7.33 -0.04 7.44
CA CYS A 106 6.17 -0.92 7.58
C CYS A 106 6.38 -2.21 6.79
N ALA A 107 5.67 -3.25 7.18
CA ALA A 107 5.62 -4.49 6.45
C ALA A 107 4.15 -4.91 6.28
N GLY A 108 3.84 -5.55 5.16
CA GLY A 108 2.49 -5.99 4.87
C GLY A 108 2.44 -7.03 3.77
N ILE A 109 1.30 -7.72 3.69
CA ILE A 109 0.97 -8.65 2.61
C ILE A 109 0.01 -7.95 1.65
N GLY A 110 0.27 -8.09 0.36
CA GLY A 110 -0.60 -7.66 -0.72
C GLY A 110 -0.64 -8.68 -1.84
N THR A 111 -1.30 -8.32 -2.93
CA THR A 111 -1.39 -9.14 -4.14
C THR A 111 -0.79 -8.40 -5.32
N ILE A 112 0.00 -9.11 -6.14
CA ILE A 112 0.54 -8.59 -7.39
C ILE A 112 -0.59 -8.52 -8.41
N THR A 113 -0.74 -7.37 -9.08
CA THR A 113 -1.80 -7.15 -10.05
C THR A 113 -1.41 -7.64 -11.44
N TYR A 114 -0.31 -7.12 -11.96
CA TYR A 114 0.18 -7.50 -13.28
C TYR A 114 1.69 -7.34 -13.40
N TYR A 115 2.27 -8.05 -14.37
CA TYR A 115 3.65 -7.89 -14.82
C TYR A 115 3.64 -7.29 -16.23
N ASP A 116 4.34 -6.20 -16.42
CA ASP A 116 4.65 -5.61 -17.72
C ASP A 116 6.02 -6.09 -18.18
N THR A 117 6.01 -7.10 -19.04
CA THR A 117 7.24 -7.72 -19.55
C THR A 117 7.99 -6.83 -20.54
N ASN A 118 7.32 -5.84 -21.14
CA ASN A 118 7.97 -4.91 -22.06
C ASN A 118 8.85 -3.91 -21.33
N ASN A 119 8.44 -3.50 -20.12
CA ASN A 119 9.14 -2.51 -19.32
C ASN A 119 9.93 -3.12 -18.15
N ASN A 120 9.89 -4.46 -17.97
CA ASN A 120 10.46 -5.15 -16.82
C ASN A 120 9.98 -4.58 -15.48
N THR A 121 8.69 -4.32 -15.37
CA THR A 121 8.04 -3.81 -14.17
C THR A 121 6.85 -4.67 -13.77
N PHE A 122 6.35 -4.46 -12.55
CA PHE A 122 5.08 -5.00 -12.11
C PHE A 122 4.36 -4.03 -11.18
N ALA A 123 3.05 -4.16 -11.09
CA ALA A 123 2.23 -3.34 -10.23
C ALA A 123 1.44 -4.18 -9.22
N CYS A 124 1.20 -3.60 -8.05
CA CYS A 124 0.59 -4.26 -6.90
C CYS A 124 -0.45 -3.36 -6.24
N LEU A 125 -1.30 -3.96 -5.40
CA LEU A 125 -2.22 -3.32 -4.45
C LEU A 125 -3.41 -2.58 -5.05
N GLY A 126 -3.25 -1.84 -6.15
CA GLY A 126 -4.28 -0.95 -6.69
C GLY A 126 -4.58 0.28 -5.84
N HIS A 127 -3.81 0.50 -4.79
CA HIS A 127 -3.80 1.68 -3.92
C HIS A 127 -2.43 1.89 -3.32
N GLY A 128 -2.16 3.08 -2.82
CA GLY A 128 -0.89 3.38 -2.16
C GLY A 128 -0.76 2.77 -0.76
N ILE A 129 0.48 2.67 -0.31
CA ILE A 129 0.78 2.34 1.08
C ILE A 129 0.68 3.63 1.87
N CYS A 130 -0.30 3.67 2.78
CA CYS A 130 -0.62 4.84 3.60
C CYS A 130 -0.37 4.55 5.08
N ASP A 131 -0.13 5.61 5.84
CA ASP A 131 -0.15 5.51 7.30
C ASP A 131 -1.58 5.26 7.79
N LYS A 132 -1.73 4.35 8.76
CA LYS A 132 -3.06 3.92 9.25
C LYS A 132 -3.82 5.01 10.01
N GLU A 133 -3.11 5.94 10.64
CA GLU A 133 -3.72 6.97 11.48
C GLU A 133 -4.06 8.23 10.67
N SER A 134 -3.12 8.67 9.82
CA SER A 134 -3.27 9.86 9.01
C SER A 134 -3.94 9.61 7.66
N THR A 135 -3.95 8.36 7.18
CA THR A 135 -4.38 7.95 5.83
C THR A 135 -3.57 8.55 4.68
N ASN A 136 -2.50 9.27 4.99
CA ASN A 136 -1.64 9.87 3.97
C ASN A 136 -0.69 8.84 3.37
N LEU A 137 -0.39 9.04 2.09
CA LEU A 137 0.57 8.23 1.37
C LEU A 137 1.94 8.30 2.05
N LEU A 138 2.54 7.14 2.34
CA LEU A 138 3.87 7.09 2.93
C LEU A 138 4.93 7.47 1.89
N PRO A 139 5.80 8.45 2.18
CA PRO A 139 6.94 8.73 1.32
C PRO A 139 7.91 7.57 1.36
N MET A 140 8.27 7.05 0.19
CA MET A 140 9.07 5.85 0.04
C MET A 140 10.51 6.18 -0.30
N ALA A 141 11.47 5.68 0.50
CA ALA A 141 12.88 5.64 0.13
C ALA A 141 13.22 4.35 -0.61
N GLU A 142 12.81 3.22 -0.02
CA GLU A 142 13.06 1.87 -0.54
C GLU A 142 11.87 0.96 -0.22
N GLY A 143 11.68 -0.07 -1.05
CA GLY A 143 10.70 -1.12 -0.80
C GLY A 143 11.17 -2.44 -1.40
N ASP A 144 11.50 -3.40 -0.54
CA ASP A 144 11.88 -4.75 -0.96
C ASP A 144 10.63 -5.60 -1.09
N ILE A 145 10.46 -6.24 -2.24
CA ILE A 145 9.33 -7.11 -2.54
C ILE A 145 9.80 -8.56 -2.50
N CYS A 146 9.17 -9.33 -1.64
CA CYS A 146 9.45 -10.76 -1.46
C CYS A 146 8.20 -11.59 -1.73
N PRO A 147 8.31 -12.86 -2.16
CA PRO A 147 7.17 -13.76 -2.21
C PRO A 147 6.59 -13.96 -0.80
N ALA A 148 5.29 -14.19 -0.72
CA ALA A 148 4.64 -14.54 0.54
C ALA A 148 3.88 -15.87 0.41
N ILE A 149 3.71 -16.55 1.54
CA ILE A 149 2.90 -17.77 1.66
C ILE A 149 1.79 -17.52 2.66
N ILE A 150 0.55 -17.70 2.22
CA ILE A 150 -0.63 -17.53 3.05
C ILE A 150 -0.86 -18.81 3.86
N GLN A 151 -0.82 -18.69 5.19
CA GLN A 151 -1.03 -19.81 6.12
C GLN A 151 -2.45 -19.89 6.64
N SER A 152 -3.09 -18.75 6.88
CA SER A 152 -4.44 -18.68 7.41
C SER A 152 -5.17 -17.41 7.00
N VAL A 153 -6.48 -17.40 7.22
CA VAL A 153 -7.35 -16.26 6.94
C VAL A 153 -8.13 -15.91 8.20
N ASP A 154 -8.03 -14.67 8.62
CA ASP A 154 -8.99 -14.09 9.55
C ASP A 154 -10.20 -13.65 8.73
N LYS A 155 -11.34 -14.36 8.93
CA LYS A 155 -12.53 -14.12 8.12
C LYS A 155 -13.12 -12.74 8.38
N ALA A 156 -13.48 -12.09 7.28
CA ALA A 156 -14.26 -10.86 7.33
C ALA A 156 -15.68 -11.12 7.88
N LYS A 157 -16.20 -10.13 8.59
CA LYS A 157 -17.59 -10.05 9.04
C LYS A 157 -17.98 -8.57 9.14
N SER A 158 -19.29 -8.29 9.22
CA SER A 158 -19.73 -6.91 9.39
C SER A 158 -19.02 -6.19 10.54
N GLY A 159 -18.41 -5.07 10.28
CA GLY A 159 -17.59 -4.29 11.21
C GLY A 159 -16.13 -4.75 11.35
N TYR A 160 -15.71 -5.81 10.63
CA TYR A 160 -14.35 -6.33 10.69
C TYR A 160 -13.88 -6.84 9.32
N ALA A 161 -12.87 -6.20 8.75
CA ALA A 161 -12.40 -6.48 7.39
C ALA A 161 -11.69 -7.83 7.24
N GLY A 162 -11.22 -8.45 8.33
CA GLY A 162 -10.41 -9.67 8.27
C GLY A 162 -9.04 -9.45 7.61
N GLY A 163 -8.31 -10.54 7.34
CA GLY A 163 -7.01 -10.46 6.71
C GLY A 163 -6.40 -11.80 6.34
N LEU A 164 -5.51 -11.78 5.37
CA LEU A 164 -4.62 -12.89 5.05
C LEU A 164 -3.41 -12.85 5.99
N ASN A 165 -3.10 -13.97 6.60
CA ASN A 165 -1.94 -14.13 7.49
C ASN A 165 -0.96 -15.11 6.86
N GLY A 166 0.33 -14.77 6.90
CA GLY A 166 1.36 -15.56 6.29
C GLY A 166 2.76 -15.05 6.65
N TYR A 167 3.74 -15.53 5.94
CA TYR A 167 5.14 -15.12 6.11
C TYR A 167 5.79 -14.83 4.78
N PHE A 168 6.83 -14.03 4.81
CA PHE A 168 7.63 -13.68 3.65
C PHE A 168 8.77 -14.67 3.48
N LEU A 169 9.08 -14.99 2.23
CA LEU A 169 10.31 -15.70 1.88
C LEU A 169 11.46 -14.69 1.80
N ASP A 170 12.69 -15.21 1.91
CA ASP A 170 13.88 -14.36 1.89
C ASP A 170 14.29 -13.92 0.47
N ASP A 171 13.75 -14.58 -0.55
CA ASP A 171 14.05 -14.25 -1.96
C ASP A 171 13.42 -12.91 -2.34
N GLU A 172 14.22 -12.00 -2.87
CA GLU A 172 13.72 -10.75 -3.44
C GLU A 172 13.26 -10.98 -4.89
N ILE A 173 12.07 -10.49 -5.22
CA ILE A 173 11.49 -10.60 -6.58
C ILE A 173 11.41 -9.27 -7.30
N GLY A 174 11.74 -8.19 -6.63
CA GLY A 174 11.80 -6.86 -7.17
C GLY A 174 11.85 -5.78 -6.10
N LYS A 175 12.06 -4.54 -6.55
CA LYS A 175 12.10 -3.35 -5.71
C LYS A 175 11.02 -2.37 -6.10
N ALA A 176 10.28 -1.87 -5.11
CA ALA A 176 9.36 -0.78 -5.31
C ALA A 176 10.14 0.50 -5.60
N TYR A 177 9.76 1.20 -6.66
CA TYR A 177 10.34 2.49 -7.03
C TYR A 177 9.34 3.65 -6.95
N TYR A 178 8.05 3.35 -6.91
CA TYR A 178 7.00 4.37 -6.84
C TYR A 178 5.79 3.90 -6.05
N ASN A 179 5.45 4.63 -5.00
CA ASN A 179 4.25 4.46 -4.19
C ASN A 179 3.29 5.59 -4.52
N SER A 180 2.23 5.30 -5.27
CA SER A 180 1.21 6.27 -5.66
C SER A 180 -0.15 5.95 -5.05
N GLU A 181 -1.10 6.87 -5.15
CA GLU A 181 -2.49 6.63 -4.74
C GLU A 181 -3.13 5.44 -5.49
N TYR A 182 -2.62 5.10 -6.69
CA TYR A 182 -3.21 4.10 -7.58
C TYR A 182 -2.51 2.75 -7.55
N GLY A 183 -1.45 2.62 -6.78
CA GLY A 183 -0.74 1.37 -6.63
C GLY A 183 0.71 1.52 -6.19
N LEU A 184 1.32 0.37 -5.98
CA LEU A 184 2.75 0.23 -5.77
C LEU A 184 3.38 -0.30 -7.05
N PHE A 185 4.37 0.41 -7.60
CA PHE A 185 5.06 0.07 -8.83
C PHE A 185 6.48 -0.38 -8.54
N CYS A 186 6.88 -1.50 -9.15
CA CYS A 186 8.10 -2.21 -8.80
C CYS A 186 8.90 -2.58 -10.06
N ASN A 187 10.22 -2.55 -9.96
CA ASN A 187 11.09 -3.18 -10.94
C ASN A 187 11.06 -4.70 -10.76
N LYS A 188 11.08 -5.44 -11.85
CA LYS A 188 11.07 -6.90 -11.86
C LYS A 188 12.50 -7.43 -11.88
N GLU A 189 12.85 -8.27 -10.91
CA GLU A 189 14.16 -8.93 -10.84
C GLU A 189 14.11 -10.39 -11.28
N ILE A 190 12.92 -11.00 -11.27
CA ILE A 190 12.72 -12.40 -11.66
C ILE A 190 11.92 -12.48 -12.95
N GLU A 191 12.36 -13.28 -13.90
CA GLU A 191 11.57 -13.62 -15.08
C GLU A 191 10.36 -14.46 -14.71
N THR A 192 9.22 -14.09 -15.27
CA THR A 192 7.96 -14.83 -15.11
C THR A 192 7.42 -15.21 -16.48
N SER A 193 6.77 -16.35 -16.55
CA SER A 193 6.15 -16.86 -17.78
C SER A 193 4.69 -17.21 -17.48
N TYR A 194 3.85 -16.17 -17.34
CA TYR A 194 2.42 -16.32 -17.14
C TYR A 194 1.66 -16.00 -18.43
N LYS A 195 0.40 -16.41 -18.48
CA LYS A 195 -0.46 -16.09 -19.61
C LYS A 195 -0.65 -14.57 -19.72
N GLU A 196 -0.52 -14.06 -20.94
CA GLU A 196 -0.81 -12.66 -21.25
C GLU A 196 -2.31 -12.38 -21.39
N TYR A 197 -2.70 -11.22 -20.93
CA TYR A 197 -4.05 -10.67 -21.04
C TYR A 197 -4.00 -9.28 -21.67
N LYS A 198 -4.95 -9.02 -22.57
CA LYS A 198 -5.18 -7.65 -23.03
C LYS A 198 -5.74 -6.82 -21.90
N VAL A 199 -5.25 -5.60 -21.73
CA VAL A 199 -5.84 -4.61 -20.82
C VAL A 199 -7.09 -4.01 -21.48
N ALA A 200 -8.20 -4.00 -20.74
CA ALA A 200 -9.42 -3.37 -21.19
C ALA A 200 -9.36 -1.86 -21.04
N THR A 201 -9.94 -1.12 -21.97
CA THR A 201 -10.22 0.29 -21.77
C THR A 201 -11.43 0.46 -20.83
N LYS A 202 -11.60 1.65 -20.28
CA LYS A 202 -12.73 1.97 -19.38
C LYS A 202 -14.08 1.67 -20.02
N GLU A 203 -14.25 1.94 -21.32
CA GLU A 203 -15.47 1.72 -22.09
C GLU A 203 -15.78 0.25 -22.32
N GLU A 204 -14.76 -0.61 -22.24
CA GLU A 204 -14.91 -2.07 -22.40
C GLU A 204 -15.39 -2.74 -21.11
N VAL A 205 -15.27 -2.08 -19.95
CA VAL A 205 -15.71 -2.63 -18.65
C VAL A 205 -17.23 -2.56 -18.53
N LYS A 206 -17.87 -3.70 -18.32
CA LYS A 206 -19.34 -3.82 -18.31
C LYS A 206 -19.85 -4.34 -16.97
N LYS A 207 -21.03 -3.87 -16.58
CA LYS A 207 -21.76 -4.48 -15.47
C LYS A 207 -22.02 -5.96 -15.75
N GLY A 208 -21.67 -6.84 -14.82
CA GLY A 208 -21.91 -8.28 -14.99
C GLY A 208 -20.91 -9.16 -14.26
N THR A 209 -20.86 -10.41 -14.70
CA THR A 209 -19.93 -11.41 -14.16
C THR A 209 -18.48 -11.06 -14.53
N ALA A 210 -17.59 -11.18 -13.54
CA ALA A 210 -16.14 -11.13 -13.70
C ALA A 210 -15.50 -12.13 -12.73
N TYR A 211 -14.18 -12.20 -12.73
CA TYR A 211 -13.42 -13.08 -11.84
C TYR A 211 -12.26 -12.30 -11.22
N ILE A 212 -12.07 -12.45 -9.91
CA ILE A 212 -10.83 -12.04 -9.26
C ILE A 212 -9.87 -13.23 -9.24
N TYR A 213 -8.59 -12.94 -9.49
CA TYR A 213 -7.54 -13.94 -9.45
C TYR A 213 -6.66 -13.66 -8.23
N THR A 214 -6.75 -14.50 -7.20
CA THR A 214 -6.16 -14.22 -5.89
C THR A 214 -5.77 -15.48 -5.15
N THR A 215 -4.83 -15.34 -4.23
CA THR A 215 -4.36 -16.41 -3.36
C THR A 215 -4.91 -16.20 -1.95
N VAL A 216 -5.64 -17.17 -1.44
CA VAL A 216 -6.16 -17.18 -0.06
C VAL A 216 -5.61 -18.34 0.78
N GLU A 217 -4.76 -19.17 0.18
CA GLU A 217 -4.08 -20.30 0.83
C GLU A 217 -2.83 -20.66 0.02
N GLY A 218 -1.67 -20.83 0.69
CA GLY A 218 -0.40 -21.13 0.03
C GLY A 218 0.12 -19.98 -0.81
N SER A 219 0.61 -20.26 -2.02
CA SER A 219 1.20 -19.28 -2.94
C SER A 219 0.52 -19.25 -4.31
N ASN A 220 -0.40 -20.17 -4.60
CA ASN A 220 -0.99 -20.34 -5.92
C ASN A 220 -2.36 -19.66 -6.02
N PRO A 221 -2.52 -18.68 -6.93
CA PRO A 221 -3.78 -17.99 -7.11
C PRO A 221 -4.83 -18.85 -7.82
N LYS A 222 -6.10 -18.55 -7.54
CA LYS A 222 -7.27 -19.15 -8.19
C LYS A 222 -8.25 -18.08 -8.64
N PHE A 223 -9.05 -18.40 -9.63
CA PHE A 223 -10.16 -17.57 -10.07
C PHE A 223 -11.37 -17.76 -9.16
N TYR A 224 -11.93 -16.65 -8.69
CA TYR A 224 -13.17 -16.62 -7.91
C TYR A 224 -14.16 -15.69 -8.56
N LYS A 225 -15.42 -16.16 -8.68
CA LYS A 225 -16.50 -15.44 -9.35
C LYS A 225 -16.96 -14.23 -8.55
N VAL A 226 -17.07 -13.10 -9.22
CA VAL A 226 -17.62 -11.85 -8.69
C VAL A 226 -18.65 -11.26 -9.66
N TYR A 227 -19.45 -10.36 -9.14
CA TYR A 227 -20.28 -9.48 -9.93
C TYR A 227 -19.75 -8.06 -9.83
N ILE A 228 -19.56 -7.39 -10.94
CA ILE A 228 -19.01 -6.04 -10.95
C ILE A 228 -20.00 -5.03 -11.55
N LYS A 229 -19.83 -3.79 -11.12
CA LYS A 229 -20.51 -2.63 -11.65
C LYS A 229 -19.52 -1.49 -11.79
N PRO A 230 -19.27 -0.99 -13.03
CA PRO A 230 -18.50 0.24 -13.22
C PRO A 230 -19.22 1.40 -12.54
N GLU A 231 -18.49 2.24 -11.83
CA GLU A 231 -19.04 3.42 -11.17
C GLU A 231 -18.81 4.65 -12.04
N CYS A 232 -19.88 5.39 -12.29
CA CYS A 232 -19.84 6.66 -13.03
C CYS A 232 -19.57 7.82 -12.07
N HIS A 233 -18.52 7.73 -11.25
CA HIS A 233 -18.14 8.83 -10.39
C HIS A 233 -17.28 9.83 -11.16
N PHE A 234 -17.91 10.86 -11.66
CA PHE A 234 -17.27 11.88 -12.50
C PHE A 234 -16.22 12.73 -11.77
N PHE A 235 -16.05 12.67 -10.42
CA PHE A 235 -15.30 13.73 -9.78
C PHE A 235 -14.39 13.43 -8.57
N PHE A 236 -14.44 12.29 -7.84
CA PHE A 236 -13.79 12.36 -6.52
C PHE A 236 -12.88 11.20 -6.06
N ASP A 237 -12.90 10.00 -6.65
CA ASP A 237 -12.07 8.93 -6.12
C ASP A 237 -11.76 7.86 -7.18
N LYS A 238 -10.60 7.98 -7.82
CA LYS A 238 -10.15 7.04 -8.85
C LYS A 238 -9.88 5.63 -8.32
N MET A 239 -9.77 5.43 -7.01
CA MET A 239 -9.60 4.10 -6.40
C MET A 239 -10.92 3.33 -6.28
N LYS A 240 -12.06 3.94 -6.62
CA LYS A 240 -13.42 3.38 -6.50
C LYS A 240 -14.15 3.37 -7.84
N GLU A 241 -13.45 2.99 -8.90
CA GLU A 241 -13.99 2.99 -10.27
C GLU A 241 -14.89 1.79 -10.55
N ILE A 242 -14.74 0.70 -9.78
CA ILE A 242 -15.50 -0.55 -9.91
C ILE A 242 -16.05 -0.93 -8.55
N THR A 243 -17.36 -1.16 -8.44
CA THR A 243 -17.93 -1.87 -7.29
C THR A 243 -17.90 -3.37 -7.56
N ILE A 244 -17.46 -4.15 -6.58
CA ILE A 244 -17.30 -5.60 -6.65
C ILE A 244 -18.22 -6.24 -5.62
N GLU A 245 -18.92 -7.32 -5.99
CA GLU A 245 -19.66 -8.19 -5.09
C GLU A 245 -19.18 -9.63 -5.27
N VAL A 246 -18.69 -10.24 -4.23
CA VAL A 246 -18.22 -11.63 -4.22
C VAL A 246 -19.44 -12.57 -4.30
N THR A 247 -19.48 -13.38 -5.35
CA THR A 247 -20.57 -14.36 -5.56
C THR A 247 -20.07 -15.80 -5.49
N ASP A 248 -18.76 -15.97 -5.39
CA ASP A 248 -18.11 -17.27 -5.26
C ASP A 248 -18.31 -17.88 -3.87
N LYS A 249 -18.95 -19.03 -3.81
CA LYS A 249 -19.28 -19.71 -2.55
C LYS A 249 -18.05 -20.25 -1.82
N GLU A 250 -17.01 -20.69 -2.55
CA GLU A 250 -15.77 -21.17 -1.97
C GLU A 250 -15.02 -20.03 -1.29
N LEU A 251 -14.89 -18.88 -1.98
CA LEU A 251 -14.25 -17.70 -1.43
C LEU A 251 -15.00 -17.20 -0.19
N LEU A 252 -16.33 -17.03 -0.28
CA LEU A 252 -17.14 -16.59 0.86
C LEU A 252 -16.99 -17.54 2.06
N LYS A 253 -16.95 -18.85 1.83
CA LYS A 253 -16.73 -19.84 2.90
C LYS A 253 -15.34 -19.70 3.54
N LYS A 254 -14.29 -19.40 2.75
CA LYS A 254 -12.91 -19.29 3.23
C LYS A 254 -12.64 -17.95 3.92
N THR A 255 -13.09 -16.84 3.33
CA THR A 255 -12.69 -15.49 3.74
C THR A 255 -13.82 -14.65 4.32
N GLY A 256 -15.08 -15.02 4.11
CA GLY A 256 -16.25 -14.20 4.49
C GLY A 256 -16.48 -13.01 3.57
N GLY A 257 -15.66 -12.83 2.53
CA GLY A 257 -15.71 -11.72 1.58
C GLY A 257 -14.32 -11.29 1.14
N ILE A 258 -14.16 -10.00 0.80
CA ILE A 258 -12.87 -9.38 0.52
C ILE A 258 -12.17 -9.12 1.86
N VAL A 259 -10.90 -9.55 1.99
CA VAL A 259 -10.11 -9.37 3.22
C VAL A 259 -8.83 -8.59 2.92
N GLN A 260 -8.21 -8.02 3.95
CA GLN A 260 -6.89 -7.37 3.84
C GLN A 260 -5.85 -8.37 3.29
N GLY A 261 -5.01 -7.91 2.37
CA GLY A 261 -4.06 -8.73 1.62
C GLY A 261 -4.57 -9.13 0.22
N MET A 262 -5.89 -9.09 -0.04
CA MET A 262 -6.45 -9.28 -1.39
C MET A 262 -6.35 -8.03 -2.27
N SER A 263 -5.97 -6.88 -1.72
CA SER A 263 -5.71 -5.65 -2.49
C SER A 263 -4.66 -5.91 -3.56
N GLY A 264 -4.95 -5.51 -4.80
CA GLY A 264 -4.15 -5.80 -5.98
C GLY A 264 -4.60 -7.05 -6.76
N SER A 265 -5.51 -7.87 -6.22
CA SER A 265 -6.00 -9.03 -6.96
C SER A 265 -6.57 -8.62 -8.32
N PRO A 266 -6.01 -9.11 -9.45
CA PRO A 266 -6.49 -8.72 -10.78
C PRO A 266 -7.94 -9.15 -11.00
N ILE A 267 -8.69 -8.29 -11.69
CA ILE A 267 -10.09 -8.54 -12.07
C ILE A 267 -10.14 -8.81 -13.56
N ILE A 268 -10.70 -9.95 -13.92
CA ILE A 268 -10.79 -10.42 -15.31
C ILE A 268 -12.25 -10.48 -15.75
N GLN A 269 -12.54 -9.84 -16.88
CA GLN A 269 -13.84 -9.90 -17.55
C GLN A 269 -13.63 -10.16 -19.05
N ASP A 270 -14.38 -11.07 -19.63
CA ASP A 270 -14.33 -11.42 -21.06
C ASP A 270 -12.90 -11.68 -21.59
N GLY A 271 -12.04 -12.28 -20.75
CA GLY A 271 -10.65 -12.62 -21.10
C GLY A 271 -9.68 -11.42 -21.08
N LYS A 272 -10.08 -10.29 -20.54
CA LYS A 272 -9.26 -9.08 -20.41
C LYS A 272 -9.02 -8.72 -18.94
N LEU A 273 -7.86 -8.12 -18.64
CA LEU A 273 -7.61 -7.46 -17.36
C LEU A 273 -8.37 -6.13 -17.35
N ILE A 274 -9.34 -6.01 -16.44
CA ILE A 274 -10.16 -4.80 -16.34
C ILE A 274 -9.78 -3.92 -15.15
N GLY A 275 -9.11 -4.48 -14.13
CA GLY A 275 -8.78 -3.73 -12.92
C GLY A 275 -8.16 -4.59 -11.83
N ALA A 276 -8.11 -4.02 -10.64
CA ALA A 276 -7.64 -4.66 -9.43
C ALA A 276 -8.56 -4.36 -8.24
N VAL A 277 -8.66 -5.31 -7.31
CA VAL A 277 -9.34 -5.11 -6.01
C VAL A 277 -8.56 -4.07 -5.20
N THR A 278 -9.25 -3.10 -4.58
CA THR A 278 -8.62 -2.08 -3.74
C THR A 278 -9.07 -2.17 -2.29
N HIS A 279 -10.34 -1.90 -2.01
CA HIS A 279 -10.86 -1.75 -0.66
C HIS A 279 -12.09 -2.62 -0.41
N VAL A 280 -12.23 -3.10 0.82
CA VAL A 280 -13.42 -3.81 1.30
C VAL A 280 -14.42 -2.84 1.94
N PHE A 281 -15.70 -3.13 1.82
CA PHE A 281 -16.75 -2.46 2.60
C PHE A 281 -16.80 -3.10 3.99
N VAL A 282 -16.26 -2.42 4.99
CA VAL A 282 -16.11 -2.99 6.34
C VAL A 282 -17.46 -3.48 6.93
N ASN A 283 -18.55 -2.78 6.63
CA ASN A 283 -19.90 -3.16 7.09
C ASN A 283 -20.58 -4.25 6.23
N ASN A 284 -20.03 -4.53 5.04
CA ASN A 284 -20.50 -5.58 4.15
C ASN A 284 -19.32 -6.17 3.35
N PRO A 285 -18.53 -7.07 3.94
CA PRO A 285 -17.29 -7.56 3.34
C PRO A 285 -17.47 -8.36 2.04
N GLU A 286 -18.68 -8.83 1.74
CA GLU A 286 -18.98 -9.44 0.44
C GLU A 286 -18.83 -8.43 -0.71
N LYS A 287 -18.75 -7.12 -0.38
CA LYS A 287 -18.57 -6.03 -1.33
C LYS A 287 -17.29 -5.26 -1.11
N GLY A 288 -16.81 -4.64 -2.17
CA GLY A 288 -15.65 -3.76 -2.15
C GLY A 288 -15.54 -2.92 -3.40
N TYR A 289 -14.44 -2.22 -3.49
CA TYR A 289 -14.07 -1.40 -4.63
C TYR A 289 -12.89 -1.99 -5.41
N GLY A 290 -12.77 -1.56 -6.65
CA GLY A 290 -11.61 -1.79 -7.50
C GLY A 290 -11.29 -0.54 -8.32
N ILE A 291 -10.03 -0.51 -8.76
CA ILE A 291 -9.48 0.46 -9.69
C ILE A 291 -9.44 -0.15 -11.09
N LEU A 292 -9.56 0.67 -12.13
CA LEU A 292 -9.37 0.23 -13.51
C LEU A 292 -7.89 -0.08 -13.80
N ALA A 293 -7.63 -1.12 -14.58
CA ALA A 293 -6.26 -1.46 -15.00
C ALA A 293 -5.65 -0.36 -15.87
N GLU A 294 -6.46 0.30 -16.71
CA GLU A 294 -6.04 1.45 -17.50
C GLU A 294 -5.51 2.59 -16.62
N THR A 295 -6.20 2.90 -15.51
CA THR A 295 -5.76 3.91 -14.55
C THR A 295 -4.42 3.55 -13.92
N MET A 296 -4.21 2.29 -13.50
CA MET A 296 -2.92 1.84 -12.96
C MET A 296 -1.79 1.91 -13.98
N ILE A 297 -2.05 1.52 -15.24
CA ILE A 297 -1.04 1.53 -16.31
C ILE A 297 -0.67 2.95 -16.71
N ASP A 298 -1.62 3.87 -16.73
CA ASP A 298 -1.33 5.27 -17.04
C ASP A 298 -0.50 5.93 -15.94
N GLU A 299 -0.70 5.56 -14.70
CA GLU A 299 0.11 6.02 -13.56
C GLU A 299 1.54 5.46 -13.56
N SER A 300 1.76 4.28 -14.14
CA SER A 300 3.08 3.63 -14.18
C SER A 300 4.05 4.23 -15.20
N LYS A 301 3.59 5.14 -16.06
CA LYS A 301 4.39 5.83 -17.11
C LYS A 301 5.06 7.07 -16.56
#